data_e431c39ef33d27439f8074643c89d2f5
#
_entry.id   e431c39ef33d27439f8074643c89d2f5
#
_cell.length_a   1.000
_cell.length_b   1.000
_cell.length_c   1.000
_cell.angle_alpha   90.00
_cell.angle_beta   90.00
_cell.angle_gamma   90.00
#
_symmetry.space_group_name_H-M   'P 1'
#
loop_
_entity.id
_entity.type
_entity.pdbx_description
1 polymer ?
#
loop_
_entity_poly.entity_id
_entity_poly.type
_entity_poly.pdbx_seq_one_letter_code
_entity_poly.pdbx_strand_id
1 'polypeptide(L)'
;ASEKYRVTLMEAMKSTLSPNFRAVKENLHRIGTPRRYFASFCQYSSRYDKFKEGIILNAFKPELSNGAMMDIGTYTIYPMVVLFGKPEGISAQGILLETGVDGQGSVHFRYPDMEADVIYSKIANSFLPTEIQGEEGCISIDHIHIAKNVSLIPRIRTGQGKFQAASKI
;
A
#
# COMPACT_ATOMS: atom_id res chain seq x y z
N ALA A 1 1.65 28.19 6.45
CA ALA A 1 1.21 28.37 7.86
C ALA A 1 2.36 28.08 8.84
N SER A 2 3.13 26.97 8.71
CA SER A 2 4.17 26.59 9.66
C SER A 2 5.26 27.67 9.78
N GLU A 3 5.77 28.20 8.69
CA GLU A 3 6.77 29.27 8.69
C GLU A 3 6.24 30.55 9.36
N LYS A 4 5.00 30.96 9.01
CA LYS A 4 4.37 32.16 9.57
C LYS A 4 4.22 32.08 11.09
N TYR A 5 3.86 30.94 11.63
CA TYR A 5 3.56 30.76 13.05
C TYR A 5 4.66 30.01 13.81
N ARG A 6 5.77 29.65 13.14
CA ARG A 6 6.91 28.89 13.71
C ARG A 6 6.49 27.61 14.42
N VAL A 7 5.53 26.88 13.82
CA VAL A 7 5.04 25.59 14.33
C VAL A 7 5.42 24.49 13.36
N THR A 8 5.62 23.28 13.88
CA THR A 8 5.86 22.09 13.04
C THR A 8 4.57 21.68 12.35
N LEU A 9 4.64 21.52 11.04
CA LEU A 9 3.59 20.91 10.22
C LEU A 9 4.18 19.69 9.51
N MET A 10 3.59 18.52 9.72
CA MET A 10 4.06 17.28 9.10
C MET A 10 2.90 16.37 8.76
N GLU A 11 3.11 15.50 7.76
CA GLU A 11 2.20 14.39 7.47
C GLU A 11 2.50 13.21 8.41
N ALA A 12 1.47 12.68 9.05
CA ALA A 12 1.59 11.63 10.08
C ALA A 12 1.65 10.21 9.48
N MET A 13 2.52 9.95 8.51
CA MET A 13 2.70 8.63 7.88
C MET A 13 3.49 7.67 8.78
N LYS A 14 2.90 7.35 9.93
CA LYS A 14 3.52 6.53 10.99
C LYS A 14 3.85 5.10 10.59
N SER A 15 3.17 4.54 9.56
CA SER A 15 3.33 3.15 9.12
C SER A 15 4.78 2.80 8.79
N THR A 16 5.50 3.70 8.13
CA THR A 16 6.91 3.49 7.72
C THR A 16 7.92 3.69 8.84
N LEU A 17 7.48 4.16 10.01
CA LEU A 17 8.31 4.34 11.21
C LEU A 17 8.15 3.17 12.20
N SER A 18 7.23 2.25 11.94
CA SER A 18 6.99 1.09 12.82
C SER A 18 8.20 0.14 12.85
N PRO A 19 8.44 -0.58 13.96
CA PRO A 19 9.52 -1.56 14.04
C PRO A 19 9.43 -2.62 12.93
N ASN A 20 8.22 -3.09 12.62
CA ASN A 20 8.00 -4.09 11.59
C ASN A 20 8.37 -3.57 10.19
N PHE A 21 8.08 -2.31 9.87
CA PHE A 21 8.49 -1.74 8.59
C PHE A 21 10.02 -1.54 8.52
N ARG A 22 10.66 -1.24 9.64
CA ARG A 22 12.14 -1.22 9.71
C ARG A 22 12.69 -2.61 9.42
N ALA A 23 12.09 -3.67 9.99
CA ALA A 23 12.48 -5.05 9.69
C ALA A 23 12.34 -5.37 8.20
N VAL A 24 11.26 -4.90 7.53
CA VAL A 24 11.14 -5.01 6.05
C VAL A 24 12.35 -4.39 5.36
N LYS A 25 12.68 -3.13 5.70
CA LYS A 25 13.78 -2.40 5.08
C LYS A 25 15.14 -3.07 5.32
N GLU A 26 15.39 -3.53 6.54
CA GLU A 26 16.65 -4.20 6.92
C GLU A 26 16.82 -5.55 6.25
N ASN A 27 15.72 -6.27 5.98
CA ASN A 27 15.74 -7.59 5.35
C ASN A 27 15.52 -7.58 3.84
N LEU A 28 15.33 -6.42 3.22
CA LEU A 28 15.06 -6.32 1.78
C LEU A 28 16.16 -6.96 0.92
N HIS A 29 17.43 -6.85 1.33
CA HIS A 29 18.57 -7.47 0.64
C HIS A 29 18.49 -9.00 0.56
N ARG A 30 17.73 -9.66 1.45
CA ARG A 30 17.61 -11.12 1.53
C ARG A 30 16.73 -11.74 0.45
N ILE A 31 15.93 -10.93 -0.24
CA ILE A 31 15.13 -11.40 -1.37
C ILE A 31 15.84 -11.24 -2.72
N GLY A 32 17.10 -10.80 -2.73
CA GLY A 32 17.82 -10.49 -3.97
C GLY A 32 17.33 -9.21 -4.62
N THR A 33 17.42 -9.12 -5.93
CA THR A 33 16.90 -7.97 -6.69
C THR A 33 15.37 -7.94 -6.64
N PRO A 34 14.74 -6.88 -6.09
CA PRO A 34 13.28 -6.75 -6.13
C PRO A 34 12.80 -6.64 -7.58
N ARG A 35 11.75 -7.40 -7.91
CA ARG A 35 11.14 -7.41 -9.26
C ARG A 35 9.72 -6.92 -9.26
N ARG A 36 9.01 -7.09 -8.14
CA ARG A 36 7.65 -6.56 -7.98
C ARG A 36 7.38 -6.12 -6.56
N TYR A 37 6.70 -4.99 -6.44
CA TYR A 37 6.00 -4.58 -5.23
C TYR A 37 4.50 -4.66 -5.50
N PHE A 38 3.77 -5.45 -4.74
CA PHE A 38 2.32 -5.48 -4.76
C PHE A 38 1.78 -5.04 -3.40
N ALA A 39 0.87 -4.07 -3.37
CA ALA A 39 0.23 -3.66 -2.13
C ALA A 39 -1.28 -3.55 -2.26
N SER A 40 -1.96 -4.02 -1.23
CA SER A 40 -3.42 -3.99 -1.12
C SER A 40 -3.84 -3.30 0.16
N PHE A 41 -4.70 -2.29 0.05
CA PHE A 41 -5.47 -1.77 1.18
C PHE A 41 -6.90 -1.49 0.73
N CYS A 42 -7.74 -2.49 0.87
CA CYS A 42 -9.15 -2.41 0.53
C CYS A 42 -9.97 -2.72 1.79
N GLN A 43 -10.66 -1.71 2.28
CA GLN A 43 -11.50 -1.80 3.47
C GLN A 43 -12.84 -1.12 3.21
N TYR A 44 -13.92 -1.90 3.22
CA TYR A 44 -15.26 -1.35 3.10
C TYR A 44 -15.52 -0.31 4.19
N SER A 45 -15.79 0.91 3.77
CA SER A 45 -15.98 2.02 4.70
C SER A 45 -17.34 1.91 5.41
N SER A 46 -17.34 2.03 6.72
CA SER A 46 -18.59 2.11 7.51
C SER A 46 -19.48 3.31 7.12
N ARG A 47 -18.94 4.27 6.36
CA ARG A 47 -19.67 5.45 5.85
C ARG A 47 -20.27 5.22 4.47
N TYR A 48 -19.93 4.12 3.80
CA TYR A 48 -20.38 3.87 2.43
C TYR A 48 -21.87 3.46 2.36
N ASP A 49 -22.40 2.81 3.39
CA ASP A 49 -23.84 2.52 3.45
C ASP A 49 -24.66 3.80 3.51
N LYS A 50 -24.21 4.80 4.28
CA LYS A 50 -24.84 6.12 4.31
C LYS A 50 -24.75 6.84 2.96
N PHE A 51 -23.63 6.70 2.27
CA PHE A 51 -23.48 7.22 0.92
C PHE A 51 -24.52 6.63 -0.04
N LYS A 52 -24.75 5.31 -0.01
CA LYS A 52 -25.79 4.64 -0.82
C LYS A 52 -27.23 5.09 -0.47
N GLU A 53 -27.45 5.55 0.76
CA GLU A 53 -28.69 6.17 1.22
C GLU A 53 -28.80 7.67 0.80
N GLY A 54 -27.84 8.21 0.07
CA GLY A 54 -27.80 9.62 -0.33
C GLY A 54 -27.23 10.56 0.73
N ILE A 55 -26.69 10.05 1.84
CA ILE A 55 -26.11 10.84 2.94
C ILE A 55 -24.58 10.91 2.75
N ILE A 56 -24.10 12.06 2.27
CA ILE A 56 -22.69 12.26 1.96
C ILE A 56 -21.93 12.69 3.23
N LEU A 57 -21.18 11.77 3.81
CA LEU A 57 -20.29 12.04 4.94
C LEU A 57 -18.90 12.49 4.46
N ASN A 58 -18.10 13.08 5.34
CA ASN A 58 -16.81 13.72 5.03
C ASN A 58 -15.89 12.86 4.17
N ALA A 59 -15.84 11.55 4.40
CA ALA A 59 -14.97 10.62 3.67
C ALA A 59 -15.21 10.58 2.14
N PHE A 60 -16.36 11.10 1.67
CA PHE A 60 -16.79 11.11 0.27
C PHE A 60 -17.08 12.51 -0.26
N LYS A 61 -16.54 13.53 0.39
CA LYS A 61 -16.70 14.93 0.02
C LYS A 61 -15.46 15.44 -0.74
N PRO A 62 -15.60 15.83 -2.01
CA PRO A 62 -14.45 16.31 -2.81
C PRO A 62 -13.87 17.62 -2.27
N GLU A 63 -14.69 18.50 -1.71
CA GLU A 63 -14.27 19.78 -1.12
C GLU A 63 -13.33 19.61 0.09
N LEU A 64 -13.27 18.40 0.68
CA LEU A 64 -12.35 18.05 1.75
C LEU A 64 -11.13 17.27 1.25
N SER A 65 -10.91 17.22 -0.06
CA SER A 65 -9.84 16.44 -0.71
C SER A 65 -9.86 14.95 -0.31
N ASN A 66 -11.06 14.41 -0.07
CA ASN A 66 -11.26 13.01 0.28
C ASN A 66 -11.48 12.14 -0.96
N GLY A 67 -11.43 10.85 -0.76
CA GLY A 67 -11.53 9.78 -1.75
C GLY A 67 -10.77 8.56 -1.25
N ALA A 68 -10.83 7.46 -1.95
CA ALA A 68 -10.14 6.23 -1.55
C ALA A 68 -8.61 6.37 -1.70
N MET A 69 -8.13 7.03 -2.75
CA MET A 69 -6.69 7.28 -2.95
C MET A 69 -6.11 8.10 -1.80
N MET A 70 -6.74 9.22 -1.47
CA MET A 70 -6.20 10.16 -0.49
C MET A 70 -6.31 9.64 0.95
N ASP A 71 -7.31 8.84 1.26
CA ASP A 71 -7.52 8.31 2.62
C ASP A 71 -6.72 7.03 2.86
N ILE A 72 -6.82 6.04 1.98
CA ILE A 72 -6.23 4.72 2.19
C ILE A 72 -5.21 4.31 1.12
N GLY A 73 -5.32 4.80 -0.12
CA GLY A 73 -4.36 4.50 -1.19
C GLY A 73 -2.95 4.98 -0.86
N THR A 74 -2.81 6.09 -0.16
CA THR A 74 -1.53 6.63 0.32
C THR A 74 -0.75 5.63 1.16
N TYR A 75 -1.42 4.76 1.94
CA TYR A 75 -0.76 3.72 2.74
C TYR A 75 -0.17 2.58 1.91
N THR A 76 -0.57 2.44 0.66
CA THR A 76 0.04 1.46 -0.27
C THR A 76 1.21 2.08 -1.05
N ILE A 77 1.13 3.37 -1.37
CA ILE A 77 2.11 4.07 -2.20
C ILE A 77 3.29 4.61 -1.39
N TYR A 78 3.03 5.21 -0.23
CA TYR A 78 4.08 5.84 0.56
C TYR A 78 5.18 4.85 1.01
N PRO A 79 4.86 3.62 1.51
CA PRO A 79 5.87 2.61 1.80
C PRO A 79 6.71 2.21 0.59
N MET A 80 6.10 2.10 -0.60
CA MET A 80 6.79 1.82 -1.85
C MET A 80 7.84 2.88 -2.16
N VAL A 81 7.46 4.16 -2.06
CA VAL A 81 8.37 5.27 -2.33
C VAL A 81 9.50 5.35 -1.29
N VAL A 82 9.22 5.02 -0.03
CA VAL A 82 10.24 4.95 1.03
C VAL A 82 11.27 3.85 0.78
N LEU A 83 10.84 2.72 0.19
CA LEU A 83 11.73 1.58 -0.11
C LEU A 83 12.50 1.76 -1.42
N PHE A 84 11.85 2.26 -2.47
CA PHE A 84 12.35 2.20 -3.85
C PHE A 84 12.54 3.57 -4.50
N GLY A 85 12.15 4.65 -3.83
CA GLY A 85 12.25 6.00 -4.39
C GLY A 85 11.14 6.33 -5.40
N LYS A 86 11.38 7.36 -6.21
CA LYS A 86 10.41 7.86 -7.19
C LYS A 86 10.35 6.94 -8.42
N PRO A 87 9.15 6.52 -8.87
CA PRO A 87 8.99 5.76 -10.10
C PRO A 87 9.24 6.61 -11.35
N GLU A 88 9.56 5.95 -12.47
CA GLU A 88 9.75 6.59 -13.78
C GLU A 88 8.45 6.77 -14.56
N GLY A 89 7.46 5.94 -14.30
CA GLY A 89 6.17 5.99 -14.97
C GLY A 89 5.03 5.59 -14.05
N ILE A 90 3.85 6.16 -14.30
CA ILE A 90 2.64 5.92 -13.52
C ILE A 90 1.47 5.79 -14.47
N SER A 91 0.65 4.77 -14.27
CA SER A 91 -0.68 4.65 -14.87
C SER A 91 -1.69 4.24 -13.83
N ALA A 92 -2.90 4.76 -13.92
CA ALA A 92 -3.93 4.54 -12.91
C ALA A 92 -5.31 4.40 -13.53
N GLN A 93 -6.15 3.60 -12.87
CA GLN A 93 -7.57 3.50 -13.14
C GLN A 93 -8.35 3.45 -11.84
N GLY A 94 -9.59 3.93 -11.87
CA GLY A 94 -10.44 3.93 -10.68
C GLY A 94 -11.92 4.07 -11.01
N ILE A 95 -12.74 3.79 -10.01
CA ILE A 95 -14.19 4.00 -10.07
C ILE A 95 -14.49 5.27 -9.30
N LEU A 96 -15.00 6.29 -10.02
CA LEU A 96 -15.52 7.51 -9.42
C LEU A 96 -16.94 7.29 -8.94
N LEU A 97 -17.23 7.80 -7.76
CA LEU A 97 -18.59 7.84 -7.18
C LEU A 97 -19.35 9.08 -7.65
N GLU A 98 -20.64 9.15 -7.38
CA GLU A 98 -21.52 10.26 -7.80
C GLU A 98 -21.03 11.65 -7.36
N THR A 99 -20.30 11.73 -6.26
CA THR A 99 -19.70 12.98 -5.77
C THR A 99 -18.42 13.39 -6.49
N GLY A 100 -17.91 12.55 -7.39
CA GLY A 100 -16.65 12.79 -8.10
C GLY A 100 -15.39 12.30 -7.37
N VAL A 101 -15.50 11.81 -6.12
CA VAL A 101 -14.37 11.16 -5.46
C VAL A 101 -14.23 9.72 -5.92
N ASP A 102 -13.01 9.18 -5.86
CA ASP A 102 -12.79 7.77 -6.14
C ASP A 102 -13.25 6.88 -4.98
N GLY A 103 -13.99 5.82 -5.30
CA GLY A 103 -14.39 4.78 -4.35
C GLY A 103 -13.36 3.66 -4.24
N GLN A 104 -12.68 3.38 -5.34
CA GLN A 104 -11.58 2.42 -5.42
C GLN A 104 -10.72 2.69 -6.65
N GLY A 105 -9.52 2.12 -6.66
CA GLY A 105 -8.64 2.19 -7.82
C GLY A 105 -7.46 1.24 -7.75
N SER A 106 -6.72 1.24 -8.85
CA SER A 106 -5.45 0.58 -9.01
C SER A 106 -4.45 1.53 -9.66
N VAL A 107 -3.19 1.42 -9.24
CA VAL A 107 -2.09 2.19 -9.83
C VAL A 107 -0.94 1.25 -10.13
N HIS A 108 -0.46 1.33 -11.35
CA HIS A 108 0.77 0.67 -11.80
C HIS A 108 1.91 1.67 -11.87
N PHE A 109 3.06 1.32 -11.31
CA PHE A 109 4.27 2.12 -11.31
C PHE A 109 5.40 1.36 -12.01
N ARG A 110 6.14 2.06 -12.85
CA ARG A 110 7.32 1.54 -13.53
C ARG A 110 8.59 2.10 -12.92
N TYR A 111 9.53 1.19 -12.63
CA TYR A 111 10.91 1.47 -12.25
C TYR A 111 11.86 0.86 -13.31
N PRO A 112 13.16 1.13 -13.29
CA PRO A 112 14.10 0.56 -14.25
C PRO A 112 14.10 -0.98 -14.28
N ASP A 113 14.11 -1.62 -13.10
CA ASP A 113 14.26 -3.07 -12.96
C ASP A 113 13.11 -3.74 -12.20
N MET A 114 12.06 -2.98 -11.86
CA MET A 114 10.94 -3.43 -11.04
C MET A 114 9.65 -2.76 -11.50
N GLU A 115 8.55 -3.42 -11.31
CA GLU A 115 7.21 -2.84 -11.39
C GLU A 115 6.52 -2.85 -10.03
N ALA A 116 5.56 -1.96 -9.84
CA ALA A 116 4.75 -1.98 -8.64
C ALA A 116 3.27 -1.81 -8.98
N ASP A 117 2.44 -2.61 -8.32
CA ASP A 117 0.98 -2.58 -8.46
C ASP A 117 0.36 -2.33 -7.10
N VAL A 118 -0.48 -1.33 -7.00
CA VAL A 118 -1.24 -1.06 -5.79
C VAL A 118 -2.73 -1.05 -6.06
N ILE A 119 -3.48 -1.62 -5.15
CA ILE A 119 -4.94 -1.59 -5.16
C ILE A 119 -5.46 -1.02 -3.84
N TYR A 120 -6.50 -0.22 -3.94
CA TYR A 120 -7.13 0.40 -2.77
C TYR A 120 -8.64 0.53 -2.99
N SER A 121 -9.43 0.38 -1.94
CA SER A 121 -10.89 0.49 -2.03
C SER A 121 -11.52 0.87 -0.69
N LYS A 122 -12.49 1.79 -0.73
CA LYS A 122 -13.41 2.10 0.37
C LYS A 122 -14.79 1.48 0.17
N ILE A 123 -15.02 0.82 -0.97
CA ILE A 123 -16.32 0.26 -1.36
C ILE A 123 -16.32 -1.26 -1.48
N ALA A 124 -15.15 -1.89 -1.29
CA ALA A 124 -14.98 -3.34 -1.27
C ALA A 124 -13.86 -3.72 -0.30
N ASN A 125 -13.86 -4.97 0.18
CA ASN A 125 -12.77 -5.54 0.96
C ASN A 125 -11.82 -6.34 0.08
N SER A 126 -10.54 -6.41 0.47
CA SER A 126 -9.58 -7.38 -0.01
C SER A 126 -8.81 -7.95 1.17
N PHE A 127 -8.46 -9.23 1.07
CA PHE A 127 -7.66 -9.95 2.06
C PHE A 127 -6.29 -10.34 1.51
N LEU A 128 -5.91 -9.78 0.35
CA LEU A 128 -4.61 -10.01 -0.26
C LEU A 128 -3.52 -9.31 0.57
N PRO A 129 -2.45 -10.03 0.93
CA PRO A 129 -1.31 -9.41 1.59
C PRO A 129 -0.56 -8.48 0.62
N THR A 130 0.22 -7.58 1.18
CA THR A 130 1.26 -6.87 0.44
C THR A 130 2.46 -7.78 0.28
N GLU A 131 3.08 -7.79 -0.90
CA GLU A 131 4.25 -8.59 -1.20
C GLU A 131 5.36 -7.77 -1.88
N ILE A 132 6.59 -8.05 -1.49
CA ILE A 132 7.78 -7.60 -2.20
C ILE A 132 8.46 -8.85 -2.76
N GLN A 133 8.37 -9.03 -4.07
CA GLN A 133 8.85 -10.20 -4.77
C GLN A 133 10.24 -9.93 -5.33
N GLY A 134 11.20 -10.75 -4.94
CA GLY A 134 12.58 -10.67 -5.42
C GLY A 134 13.05 -11.99 -6.01
N GLU A 135 14.24 -11.98 -6.61
CA GLU A 135 14.81 -13.16 -7.29
C GLU A 135 15.16 -14.31 -6.34
N GLU A 136 15.43 -14.01 -5.07
CA GLU A 136 15.83 -15.00 -4.05
C GLU A 136 14.76 -15.23 -2.97
N GLY A 137 13.61 -14.55 -3.05
CA GLY A 137 12.52 -14.72 -2.09
C GLY A 137 11.47 -13.64 -2.18
N CYS A 138 10.57 -13.65 -1.20
CA CYS A 138 9.48 -12.69 -1.08
C CYS A 138 9.35 -12.24 0.37
N ILE A 139 9.03 -10.97 0.58
CA ILE A 139 8.56 -10.45 1.87
C ILE A 139 7.05 -10.27 1.78
N SER A 140 6.32 -10.91 2.68
CA SER A 140 4.86 -10.78 2.78
C SER A 140 4.47 -9.98 4.02
N ILE A 141 3.49 -9.09 3.89
CA ILE A 141 3.01 -8.18 4.95
C ILE A 141 1.48 -8.23 4.94
N ASP A 142 0.85 -8.69 6.01
CA ASP A 142 -0.61 -8.85 6.04
C ASP A 142 -1.38 -7.52 5.91
N HIS A 143 -0.90 -6.47 6.59
CA HIS A 143 -1.56 -5.17 6.61
C HIS A 143 -0.52 -4.06 6.47
N ILE A 144 -0.37 -3.54 5.27
CA ILE A 144 0.66 -2.54 4.94
C ILE A 144 0.53 -1.25 5.76
N HIS A 145 -0.68 -0.82 6.09
CA HIS A 145 -0.93 0.41 6.83
C HIS A 145 -0.40 0.40 8.28
N ILE A 146 -0.10 -0.78 8.83
CA ILE A 146 0.53 -0.98 10.14
C ILE A 146 1.72 -1.93 10.09
N ALA A 147 2.07 -2.45 8.92
CA ALA A 147 3.10 -3.46 8.69
C ALA A 147 2.98 -4.66 9.67
N LYS A 148 1.81 -5.31 9.69
CA LYS A 148 1.53 -6.42 10.62
C LYS A 148 1.98 -7.75 10.01
N ASN A 149 2.45 -8.69 10.86
CA ASN A 149 2.80 -10.05 10.48
C ASN A 149 3.73 -10.12 9.26
N VAL A 150 4.90 -9.53 9.39
CA VAL A 150 5.92 -9.54 8.32
C VAL A 150 6.60 -10.90 8.28
N SER A 151 6.67 -11.51 7.10
CA SER A 151 7.28 -12.81 6.87
C SER A 151 8.25 -12.75 5.68
N LEU A 152 9.40 -13.41 5.84
CA LEU A 152 10.34 -13.65 4.76
C LEU A 152 10.15 -15.07 4.24
N ILE A 153 9.89 -15.22 2.95
CA ILE A 153 9.66 -16.49 2.26
C ILE A 153 10.82 -16.66 1.26
N PRO A 154 11.77 -17.57 1.52
CA PRO A 154 12.90 -17.78 0.61
C PRO A 154 12.44 -18.45 -0.69
N ARG A 155 13.22 -18.25 -1.77
CA ARG A 155 12.95 -18.88 -3.06
C ARG A 155 12.97 -20.41 -2.93
N ILE A 156 11.93 -21.05 -3.48
CA ILE A 156 11.87 -22.51 -3.62
C ILE A 156 12.83 -22.90 -4.74
N ARG A 157 13.94 -23.59 -4.40
CA ARG A 157 14.83 -24.16 -5.41
C ARG A 157 14.24 -25.46 -5.92
N THR A 158 14.02 -25.56 -7.23
CA THR A 158 13.34 -26.65 -7.92
C THR A 158 14.03 -28.01 -7.72
N GLY A 159 13.22 -29.02 -7.48
CA GLY A 159 13.59 -30.44 -7.41
C GLY A 159 12.72 -31.26 -6.46
N GLN A 160 12.14 -30.63 -5.48
CA GLN A 160 11.20 -31.29 -4.57
C GLN A 160 10.14 -30.25 -4.19
N GLY A 161 8.94 -30.36 -4.76
CA GLY A 161 7.81 -29.41 -4.62
C GLY A 161 7.27 -29.26 -3.20
N LYS A 162 8.12 -28.87 -2.26
CA LYS A 162 7.71 -28.52 -0.91
C LYS A 162 7.88 -27.01 -0.74
N PHE A 163 6.79 -26.31 -0.46
CA PHE A 163 6.83 -24.93 0.01
C PHE A 163 7.71 -24.85 1.26
N GLN A 164 8.75 -24.04 1.23
CA GLN A 164 9.50 -23.74 2.45
C GLN A 164 8.63 -22.87 3.37
N ALA A 165 8.66 -23.17 4.66
CA ALA A 165 7.92 -22.39 5.64
C ALA A 165 8.44 -20.94 5.68
N ALA A 166 7.51 -19.99 5.67
CA ALA A 166 7.81 -18.59 5.90
C ALA A 166 8.38 -18.39 7.31
N SER A 167 9.42 -17.58 7.45
CA SER A 167 9.91 -17.15 8.75
C SER A 167 9.40 -15.75 9.07
N LYS A 168 8.88 -15.58 10.27
CA LYS A 168 8.57 -14.22 10.78
C LYS A 168 9.87 -13.44 10.98
N ILE A 169 9.86 -12.18 10.61
CA ILE A 169 10.99 -11.24 10.79
C ILE A 169 10.56 -10.02 11.60
#